data_d06b8478dd20dcc559f2234d4e7a23ec
#
_entry.id   d06b8478dd20dcc559f2234d4e7a23ec
#
_cell.length_a   1.000
_cell.length_b   1.000
_cell.length_c   1.000
_cell.angle_alpha   90.00
_cell.angle_beta   90.00
_cell.angle_gamma   90.00
#
_symmetry.space_group_name_H-M   'P 1'
#
loop_
_entity.id
_entity.type
_entity.pdbx_description
1 polymer ?
#
loop_
_entity_poly.entity_id
_entity_poly.type
_entity_poly.pdbx_seq_one_letter_code
_entity_poly.pdbx_strand_id
1 'polypeptide(L)'
;MGGVPSTQTISIDALPKAATAASLQLRDALLTILGDGLVSMWVHGGTTFADRPARPGDLDMAAVIAQVAPAERRPRTWRADPDSRPNRIYAAERSIAETCGLALDTTYLLLAEVPRRAQPPMAFHRARRETSWAVSRAHWLAGQYVLLHGRPPEELVAPPTSSELRRALDRELEHLERHVFEGDANDPYEATYAIWNGARILHTLETGNPVISKRSAGAWGIEHLPERWHAVIRAAGRAYDGVGTAADNETLRVTMAAFVGMVRERLPASSRRTSGRPRWS
;
A
#
# COMPACT_ATOMS: atom_id res chain seq x y z
N MET A 1 17.70 -28.84 -10.31
CA MET A 1 16.84 -27.79 -10.90
C MET A 1 15.54 -27.83 -10.11
N GLY A 2 15.42 -26.99 -9.07
CA GLY A 2 14.19 -26.87 -8.29
C GLY A 2 13.24 -25.97 -9.06
N GLY A 3 12.10 -26.55 -9.49
CA GLY A 3 11.02 -25.77 -10.10
C GLY A 3 10.55 -24.72 -9.10
N VAL A 4 10.50 -23.47 -9.52
CA VAL A 4 9.83 -22.39 -8.79
C VAL A 4 8.38 -22.82 -8.65
N PRO A 5 7.81 -22.91 -7.43
CA PRO A 5 6.41 -23.23 -7.27
C PRO A 5 5.61 -22.19 -8.06
N SER A 6 4.72 -22.67 -8.92
CA SER A 6 3.77 -21.83 -9.65
C SER A 6 2.97 -21.05 -8.62
N THR A 7 3.23 -19.77 -8.50
CA THR A 7 2.46 -18.87 -7.63
C THR A 7 1.04 -18.82 -8.18
N GLN A 8 0.09 -19.35 -7.44
CA GLN A 8 -1.31 -19.37 -7.86
C GLN A 8 -1.84 -17.95 -7.77
N THR A 9 -2.02 -17.30 -8.91
CA THR A 9 -2.59 -15.95 -9.01
C THR A 9 -4.03 -15.95 -8.52
N ILE A 10 -4.42 -14.92 -7.80
CA ILE A 10 -5.80 -14.76 -7.33
C ILE A 10 -6.71 -14.49 -8.53
N SER A 11 -7.85 -15.21 -8.63
CA SER A 11 -8.85 -14.95 -9.68
C SER A 11 -9.53 -13.60 -9.44
N ILE A 12 -9.89 -12.90 -10.51
CA ILE A 12 -10.68 -11.68 -10.47
C ILE A 12 -12.04 -11.88 -9.78
N ASP A 13 -12.61 -13.07 -9.90
CA ASP A 13 -13.89 -13.45 -9.27
C ASP A 13 -13.80 -13.50 -7.74
N ALA A 14 -12.59 -13.55 -7.19
CA ALA A 14 -12.38 -13.49 -5.76
C ALA A 14 -12.50 -12.07 -5.20
N LEU A 15 -12.48 -11.02 -6.04
CA LEU A 15 -12.65 -9.63 -5.61
C LEU A 15 -14.12 -9.32 -5.27
N PRO A 16 -14.38 -8.32 -4.41
CA PRO A 16 -15.73 -7.75 -4.26
C PRO A 16 -16.27 -7.24 -5.59
N LYS A 17 -17.57 -7.38 -5.84
CA LYS A 17 -18.19 -6.97 -7.11
C LYS A 17 -17.87 -5.53 -7.53
N ALA A 18 -17.91 -4.58 -6.59
CA ALA A 18 -17.57 -3.18 -6.87
C ALA A 18 -16.10 -3.02 -7.27
N ALA A 19 -15.19 -3.73 -6.60
CA ALA A 19 -13.76 -3.72 -6.93
C ALA A 19 -13.49 -4.36 -8.29
N THR A 20 -14.15 -5.48 -8.61
CA THR A 20 -14.10 -6.11 -9.94
C THR A 20 -14.56 -5.13 -11.03
N ALA A 21 -15.72 -4.50 -10.85
CA ALA A 21 -16.27 -3.55 -11.82
C ALA A 21 -15.32 -2.35 -12.01
N ALA A 22 -14.84 -1.74 -10.93
CA ALA A 22 -13.96 -0.59 -10.98
C ALA A 22 -12.61 -0.93 -11.64
N SER A 23 -12.03 -2.07 -11.32
CA SER A 23 -10.74 -2.49 -11.89
C SER A 23 -10.83 -2.77 -13.40
N LEU A 24 -11.90 -3.42 -13.85
CA LEU A 24 -12.12 -3.67 -15.28
C LEU A 24 -12.39 -2.38 -16.05
N GLN A 25 -13.23 -1.49 -15.53
CA GLN A 25 -13.49 -0.18 -16.15
C GLN A 25 -12.22 0.66 -16.26
N LEU A 26 -11.38 0.68 -15.20
CA LEU A 26 -10.12 1.44 -15.26
C LEU A 26 -9.14 0.80 -16.25
N ARG A 27 -9.03 -0.52 -16.30
CA ARG A 27 -8.22 -1.22 -17.30
C ARG A 27 -8.64 -0.81 -18.72
N ASP A 28 -9.91 -0.83 -19.04
CA ASP A 28 -10.43 -0.52 -20.37
C ASP A 28 -10.23 0.96 -20.72
N ALA A 29 -10.40 1.86 -19.76
CA ALA A 29 -10.08 3.27 -19.92
C ALA A 29 -8.58 3.50 -20.19
N LEU A 30 -7.70 2.81 -19.44
CA LEU A 30 -6.25 2.90 -19.65
C LEU A 30 -5.84 2.33 -21.01
N LEU A 31 -6.42 1.22 -21.45
CA LEU A 31 -6.18 0.68 -22.79
C LEU A 31 -6.63 1.66 -23.90
N THR A 32 -7.76 2.34 -23.70
CA THR A 32 -8.23 3.38 -24.63
C THR A 32 -7.31 4.59 -24.68
N ILE A 33 -6.73 5.00 -23.55
CA ILE A 33 -5.89 6.21 -23.46
C ILE A 33 -4.44 5.94 -23.88
N LEU A 34 -3.90 4.78 -23.48
CA LEU A 34 -2.49 4.43 -23.61
C LEU A 34 -2.20 3.45 -24.76
N GLY A 35 -3.21 2.68 -25.21
CA GLY A 35 -3.03 1.61 -26.20
C GLY A 35 -1.94 0.63 -25.76
N ASP A 36 -1.03 0.27 -26.68
CA ASP A 36 0.13 -0.59 -26.42
C ASP A 36 1.12 -0.01 -25.39
N GLY A 37 0.92 1.24 -24.97
CA GLY A 37 1.69 1.87 -23.89
C GLY A 37 1.33 1.34 -22.50
N LEU A 38 0.19 0.66 -22.31
CA LEU A 38 -0.12 -0.07 -21.07
C LEU A 38 0.54 -1.46 -21.13
N VAL A 39 1.63 -1.64 -20.42
CA VAL A 39 2.41 -2.90 -20.41
C VAL A 39 1.83 -3.94 -19.47
N SER A 40 1.34 -3.50 -18.32
CA SER A 40 0.76 -4.39 -17.32
C SER A 40 -0.14 -3.61 -16.35
N MET A 41 -1.11 -4.30 -15.76
CA MET A 41 -1.97 -3.77 -14.71
C MET A 41 -2.45 -4.88 -13.79
N TRP A 42 -2.46 -4.62 -12.47
CA TRP A 42 -2.99 -5.54 -11.47
C TRP A 42 -3.61 -4.83 -10.28
N VAL A 43 -4.56 -5.51 -9.62
CA VAL A 43 -5.06 -5.15 -8.29
C VAL A 43 -4.16 -5.76 -7.24
N HIS A 44 -3.92 -5.07 -6.15
CA HIS A 44 -3.16 -5.56 -4.99
C HIS A 44 -3.74 -5.03 -3.67
N GLY A 45 -2.96 -5.07 -2.58
CA GLY A 45 -3.35 -4.50 -1.30
C GLY A 45 -4.45 -5.27 -0.56
N GLY A 46 -5.20 -4.56 0.27
CA GLY A 46 -6.16 -5.14 1.21
C GLY A 46 -7.26 -5.97 0.57
N THR A 47 -7.69 -5.60 -0.64
CA THR A 47 -8.78 -6.27 -1.37
C THR A 47 -8.42 -7.68 -1.88
N THR A 48 -7.14 -8.02 -1.97
CA THR A 48 -6.68 -9.33 -2.45
C THR A 48 -6.61 -10.39 -1.35
N PHE A 49 -6.76 -10.03 -0.08
CA PHE A 49 -6.76 -11.00 1.02
C PHE A 49 -8.16 -11.61 1.24
N ALA A 50 -8.19 -12.88 1.63
CA ALA A 50 -9.44 -13.60 1.89
C ALA A 50 -10.21 -13.03 3.09
N ASP A 51 -9.49 -12.51 4.09
CA ASP A 51 -10.02 -11.93 5.34
C ASP A 51 -10.26 -10.42 5.27
N ARG A 52 -10.34 -9.85 4.05
CA ARG A 52 -10.63 -8.42 3.81
C ARG A 52 -11.96 -7.99 4.43
N PRO A 53 -12.16 -6.67 4.70
CA PRO A 53 -13.45 -6.17 5.14
C PRO A 53 -14.52 -6.36 4.05
N ALA A 54 -15.78 -6.45 4.48
CA ALA A 54 -16.92 -6.60 3.57
C ALA A 54 -17.07 -5.37 2.63
N ARG A 55 -16.65 -4.19 3.09
CA ARG A 55 -16.60 -2.94 2.31
C ARG A 55 -15.15 -2.48 2.25
N PRO A 56 -14.45 -2.63 1.11
CA PRO A 56 -13.13 -2.03 0.94
C PRO A 56 -13.24 -0.51 0.99
N GLY A 57 -12.33 0.16 1.69
CA GLY A 57 -12.26 1.62 1.72
C GLY A 57 -11.67 2.19 0.44
N ASP A 58 -10.70 1.48 -0.11
CA ASP A 58 -9.95 1.81 -1.32
C ASP A 58 -9.64 0.57 -2.16
N LEU A 59 -9.27 0.82 -3.39
CA LEU A 59 -8.83 -0.20 -4.34
C LEU A 59 -7.42 0.14 -4.81
N ASP A 60 -6.44 -0.58 -4.25
CA ASP A 60 -5.04 -0.44 -4.63
C ASP A 60 -4.77 -1.12 -5.97
N MET A 61 -4.18 -0.38 -6.90
CA MET A 61 -3.80 -0.90 -8.21
C MET A 61 -2.40 -0.42 -8.62
N ALA A 62 -1.75 -1.20 -9.46
CA ALA A 62 -0.53 -0.78 -10.13
C ALA A 62 -0.70 -0.91 -11.64
N ALA A 63 -0.24 0.10 -12.37
CA ALA A 63 -0.21 0.12 -13.82
C ALA A 63 1.21 0.44 -14.30
N VAL A 64 1.76 -0.43 -15.16
CA VAL A 64 3.10 -0.24 -15.76
C VAL A 64 2.93 0.30 -17.15
N ILE A 65 3.57 1.44 -17.40
CA ILE A 65 3.50 2.19 -18.66
C ILE A 65 4.85 2.11 -19.38
N ALA A 66 4.84 1.83 -20.68
CA ALA A 66 6.04 1.68 -21.47
C ALA A 66 6.90 2.96 -21.43
N GLN A 67 6.27 4.10 -21.68
CA GLN A 67 6.93 5.41 -21.69
C GLN A 67 5.95 6.57 -21.53
N VAL A 68 6.45 7.68 -21.01
CA VAL A 68 5.74 8.96 -20.93
C VAL A 68 6.57 10.06 -21.58
N ALA A 69 5.91 11.01 -22.25
CA ALA A 69 6.58 12.15 -22.81
C ALA A 69 7.21 13.04 -21.72
N PRO A 70 8.31 13.76 -21.99
CA PRO A 70 8.93 14.66 -21.00
C PRO A 70 7.95 15.69 -20.41
N ALA A 71 6.99 16.17 -21.21
CA ALA A 71 5.94 17.11 -20.76
C ALA A 71 5.00 16.46 -19.74
N GLU A 72 4.67 15.18 -19.87
CA GLU A 72 3.79 14.43 -18.99
C GLU A 72 4.43 14.13 -17.61
N ARG A 73 5.76 14.20 -17.52
CA ARG A 73 6.49 14.11 -16.24
C ARG A 73 6.44 15.39 -15.42
N ARG A 74 5.95 16.49 -15.99
CA ARG A 74 5.91 17.82 -15.35
C ARG A 74 4.47 18.19 -15.03
N PRO A 75 4.03 18.16 -13.75
CA PRO A 75 2.65 18.43 -13.39
C PRO A 75 2.12 19.78 -13.86
N ARG A 76 2.96 20.82 -13.88
CA ARG A 76 2.56 22.15 -14.40
C ARG A 76 2.20 22.13 -15.87
N THR A 77 2.87 21.29 -16.66
CA THR A 77 2.65 21.21 -18.11
C THR A 77 1.37 20.46 -18.44
N TRP A 78 1.22 19.22 -17.94
CA TRP A 78 0.06 18.40 -18.31
C TRP A 78 -1.23 18.85 -17.64
N ARG A 79 -1.19 19.50 -16.45
CA ARG A 79 -2.38 20.06 -15.82
C ARG A 79 -2.98 21.24 -16.58
N ALA A 80 -2.19 21.96 -17.36
CA ALA A 80 -2.65 23.04 -18.20
C ALA A 80 -3.31 22.55 -19.51
N ASP A 81 -3.12 21.28 -19.87
CA ASP A 81 -3.70 20.66 -21.07
C ASP A 81 -4.76 19.62 -20.66
N PRO A 82 -6.07 19.95 -20.77
CA PRO A 82 -7.15 19.04 -20.39
C PRO A 82 -7.15 17.73 -21.18
N ASP A 83 -6.61 17.72 -22.40
CA ASP A 83 -6.57 16.56 -23.29
C ASP A 83 -5.32 15.70 -23.09
N SER A 84 -4.40 16.12 -22.22
CA SER A 84 -3.22 15.33 -21.88
C SER A 84 -3.61 13.96 -21.33
N ARG A 85 -2.81 12.93 -21.65
CA ARG A 85 -3.05 11.56 -21.15
C ARG A 85 -3.20 11.51 -19.62
N PRO A 86 -2.36 12.17 -18.78
CA PRO A 86 -2.56 12.18 -17.36
C PRO A 86 -3.91 12.76 -16.92
N ASN A 87 -4.36 13.86 -17.51
CA ASN A 87 -5.66 14.46 -17.17
C ASN A 87 -6.82 13.52 -17.53
N ARG A 88 -6.77 12.89 -18.70
CA ARG A 88 -7.77 11.90 -19.14
C ARG A 88 -7.80 10.69 -18.20
N ILE A 89 -6.64 10.20 -17.77
CA ILE A 89 -6.53 9.10 -16.80
C ILE A 89 -7.19 9.49 -15.47
N TYR A 90 -6.84 10.65 -14.90
CA TYR A 90 -7.41 11.10 -13.63
C TYR A 90 -8.90 11.43 -13.72
N ALA A 91 -9.39 11.87 -14.87
CA ALA A 91 -10.83 12.04 -15.11
C ALA A 91 -11.56 10.70 -15.11
N ALA A 92 -10.98 9.68 -15.77
CA ALA A 92 -11.51 8.32 -15.76
C ALA A 92 -11.52 7.71 -14.34
N GLU A 93 -10.42 7.81 -13.59
CA GLU A 93 -10.36 7.33 -12.20
C GLU A 93 -11.46 7.96 -11.34
N ARG A 94 -11.64 9.27 -11.44
CA ARG A 94 -12.66 9.99 -10.65
C ARG A 94 -14.06 9.52 -11.01
N SER A 95 -14.38 9.44 -12.28
CA SER A 95 -15.69 8.98 -12.76
C SER A 95 -16.01 7.54 -12.31
N ILE A 96 -15.01 6.66 -12.37
CA ILE A 96 -15.15 5.27 -11.94
C ILE A 96 -15.29 5.19 -10.42
N ALA A 97 -14.50 5.95 -9.67
CA ALA A 97 -14.59 6.01 -8.21
C ALA A 97 -15.98 6.45 -7.75
N GLU A 98 -16.53 7.49 -8.38
CA GLU A 98 -17.89 7.99 -8.12
C GLU A 98 -18.95 6.94 -8.47
N THR A 99 -18.83 6.29 -9.63
CA THR A 99 -19.80 5.28 -10.10
C THR A 99 -19.81 4.02 -9.26
N CYS A 100 -18.62 3.54 -8.84
CA CYS A 100 -18.47 2.31 -8.07
C CYS A 100 -18.53 2.51 -6.55
N GLY A 101 -18.51 3.76 -6.07
CA GLY A 101 -18.49 4.09 -4.64
C GLY A 101 -17.21 3.63 -3.93
N LEU A 102 -16.06 3.61 -4.64
CA LEU A 102 -14.74 3.18 -4.14
C LEU A 102 -13.69 4.24 -4.44
N ALA A 103 -12.83 4.53 -3.48
CA ALA A 103 -11.62 5.29 -3.76
C ALA A 103 -10.65 4.41 -4.59
N LEU A 104 -10.05 5.00 -5.64
CA LEU A 104 -9.01 4.31 -6.43
C LEU A 104 -7.65 4.88 -6.05
N ASP A 105 -6.74 4.00 -5.64
CA ASP A 105 -5.33 4.34 -5.38
C ASP A 105 -4.43 3.60 -6.38
N THR A 106 -4.22 4.23 -7.55
CA THR A 106 -3.46 3.63 -8.63
C THR A 106 -2.03 4.18 -8.68
N THR A 107 -1.07 3.27 -8.54
CA THR A 107 0.35 3.57 -8.71
C THR A 107 0.75 3.39 -10.18
N TYR A 108 1.11 4.48 -10.85
CA TYR A 108 1.59 4.46 -12.25
C TYR A 108 3.11 4.37 -12.29
N LEU A 109 3.64 3.30 -12.85
CA LEU A 109 5.06 2.97 -12.92
C LEU A 109 5.57 3.02 -14.37
N LEU A 110 6.81 3.45 -14.57
CA LEU A 110 7.46 3.34 -15.87
C LEU A 110 8.17 2.00 -15.98
N LEU A 111 8.00 1.30 -17.11
CA LEU A 111 8.63 0.00 -17.36
C LEU A 111 10.14 0.02 -17.10
N ALA A 112 10.84 1.05 -17.57
CA ALA A 112 12.29 1.20 -17.37
C ALA A 112 12.70 1.41 -15.90
N GLU A 113 11.77 1.77 -15.03
CA GLU A 113 12.02 2.07 -13.62
C GLU A 113 11.61 0.92 -12.67
N VAL A 114 10.67 0.08 -13.11
CA VAL A 114 10.10 -1.01 -12.29
C VAL A 114 11.15 -2.00 -11.77
N PRO A 115 12.20 -2.40 -12.53
CA PRO A 115 13.22 -3.31 -12.03
C PRO A 115 14.11 -2.71 -10.94
N ARG A 116 14.03 -1.40 -10.69
CA ARG A 116 14.86 -0.74 -9.68
C ARG A 116 14.55 -1.22 -8.27
N ARG A 117 15.59 -1.41 -7.49
CA ARG A 117 15.45 -1.73 -6.06
C ARG A 117 14.98 -0.53 -5.23
N ALA A 118 15.42 0.67 -5.60
CA ALA A 118 14.88 1.91 -5.02
C ALA A 118 13.47 2.15 -5.54
N GLN A 119 12.66 2.81 -4.74
CA GLN A 119 11.32 3.22 -5.16
C GLN A 119 11.38 3.98 -6.49
N PRO A 120 10.68 3.51 -7.54
CA PRO A 120 10.66 4.20 -8.80
C PRO A 120 9.89 5.53 -8.70
N PRO A 121 10.28 6.54 -9.47
CA PRO A 121 9.46 7.73 -9.63
C PRO A 121 8.12 7.34 -10.29
N MET A 122 7.04 7.97 -9.83
CA MET A 122 5.73 7.81 -10.47
C MET A 122 5.76 8.33 -11.90
N ALA A 123 5.13 7.62 -12.82
CA ALA A 123 5.07 8.00 -14.24
C ALA A 123 4.43 9.38 -14.43
N PHE A 124 3.34 9.62 -13.72
CA PHE A 124 2.66 10.92 -13.66
C PHE A 124 2.81 11.45 -12.24
N HIS A 125 3.55 12.51 -12.05
CA HIS A 125 3.98 13.02 -10.75
C HIS A 125 2.82 13.34 -9.81
N ARG A 126 2.23 12.33 -9.16
CA ARG A 126 1.50 12.50 -7.90
C ARG A 126 2.53 12.60 -6.78
N ALA A 127 2.33 13.56 -5.89
CA ALA A 127 3.27 13.89 -4.81
C ALA A 127 3.43 12.77 -3.75
N ARG A 128 2.67 11.68 -3.82
CA ARG A 128 2.80 10.56 -2.90
C ARG A 128 4.03 9.73 -3.26
N ARG A 129 4.96 9.65 -2.34
CA ARG A 129 6.01 8.64 -2.35
C ARG A 129 5.39 7.36 -1.82
N GLU A 130 5.47 6.29 -2.58
CA GLU A 130 5.18 4.96 -2.10
C GLU A 130 6.22 4.59 -1.03
N THR A 131 5.84 4.57 0.23
CA THR A 131 6.77 4.28 1.34
C THR A 131 7.04 2.80 1.48
N SER A 132 6.15 1.97 0.94
CA SER A 132 6.10 0.52 1.12
C SER A 132 6.63 -0.28 -0.07
N TRP A 133 7.39 0.31 -1.01
CA TRP A 133 7.85 -0.34 -2.25
C TRP A 133 8.41 -1.76 -2.08
N ALA A 134 9.23 -1.99 -1.05
CA ALA A 134 9.77 -3.31 -0.77
C ALA A 134 8.69 -4.29 -0.30
N VAL A 135 7.74 -3.82 0.51
CA VAL A 135 6.61 -4.61 1.01
C VAL A 135 5.65 -4.94 -0.14
N SER A 136 5.32 -3.96 -0.99
CA SER A 136 4.45 -4.17 -2.17
C SER A 136 5.04 -5.23 -3.10
N ARG A 137 6.34 -5.17 -3.42
CA ARG A 137 7.02 -6.20 -4.21
C ARG A 137 6.95 -7.58 -3.55
N ALA A 138 7.13 -7.67 -2.23
CA ALA A 138 7.03 -8.93 -1.52
C ALA A 138 5.62 -9.53 -1.65
N HIS A 139 4.57 -8.73 -1.52
CA HIS A 139 3.20 -9.16 -1.71
C HIS A 139 2.95 -9.66 -3.13
N TRP A 140 3.36 -8.91 -4.15
CA TRP A 140 3.18 -9.30 -5.54
C TRP A 140 3.90 -10.62 -5.87
N LEU A 141 5.16 -10.75 -5.47
CA LEU A 141 5.96 -11.97 -5.69
C LEU A 141 5.47 -13.18 -4.87
N ALA A 142 4.65 -12.95 -3.84
CA ALA A 142 3.93 -14.00 -3.13
C ALA A 142 2.56 -14.34 -3.74
N GLY A 143 2.21 -13.77 -4.89
CA GLY A 143 0.94 -14.01 -5.56
C GLY A 143 -0.24 -13.20 -5.00
N GLN A 144 0.00 -12.24 -4.09
CA GLN A 144 -1.04 -11.36 -3.53
C GLN A 144 -1.41 -10.24 -4.51
N TYR A 145 -1.91 -10.62 -5.68
CA TYR A 145 -2.42 -9.71 -6.72
C TYR A 145 -3.42 -10.41 -7.64
N VAL A 146 -4.21 -9.62 -8.37
CA VAL A 146 -5.08 -10.06 -9.46
C VAL A 146 -4.59 -9.40 -10.74
N LEU A 147 -4.08 -10.16 -11.69
CA LEU A 147 -3.64 -9.64 -12.99
C LEU A 147 -4.85 -9.23 -13.83
N LEU A 148 -4.87 -7.99 -14.30
CA LEU A 148 -5.91 -7.42 -15.16
C LEU A 148 -5.49 -7.33 -16.61
N HIS A 149 -4.19 -7.09 -16.88
CA HIS A 149 -3.64 -6.93 -18.21
C HIS A 149 -2.12 -7.20 -18.23
N GLY A 150 -1.64 -7.78 -19.33
CA GLY A 150 -0.23 -7.87 -19.68
C GLY A 150 0.59 -8.83 -18.83
N ARG A 151 1.82 -8.44 -18.53
CA ARG A 151 2.83 -9.27 -17.87
C ARG A 151 2.62 -9.34 -16.35
N PRO A 152 2.81 -10.50 -15.72
CA PRO A 152 2.71 -10.62 -14.26
C PRO A 152 3.87 -9.89 -13.55
N PRO A 153 3.67 -9.45 -12.29
CA PRO A 153 4.70 -8.73 -11.52
C PRO A 153 6.04 -9.46 -11.43
N GLU A 154 6.03 -10.79 -11.38
CA GLU A 154 7.24 -11.63 -11.28
C GLU A 154 8.22 -11.43 -12.43
N GLU A 155 7.72 -11.04 -13.59
CA GLU A 155 8.55 -10.72 -14.76
C GLU A 155 9.08 -9.28 -14.75
N LEU A 156 8.56 -8.43 -13.87
CA LEU A 156 8.80 -7.00 -13.89
C LEU A 156 9.63 -6.50 -12.71
N VAL A 157 9.40 -7.06 -11.50
CA VAL A 157 10.01 -6.55 -10.27
C VAL A 157 11.06 -7.49 -9.71
N ALA A 158 12.11 -6.92 -9.10
CA ALA A 158 13.11 -7.69 -8.38
C ALA A 158 12.65 -8.03 -6.95
N PRO A 159 12.97 -9.21 -6.39
CA PRO A 159 12.69 -9.55 -5.01
C PRO A 159 13.31 -8.52 -4.05
N PRO A 160 12.59 -8.11 -3.01
CA PRO A 160 13.15 -7.21 -2.00
C PRO A 160 14.23 -7.93 -1.18
N THR A 161 15.27 -7.21 -0.79
CA THR A 161 16.24 -7.70 0.20
C THR A 161 15.75 -7.42 1.62
N SER A 162 16.29 -8.15 2.61
CA SER A 162 15.98 -7.91 4.03
C SER A 162 16.28 -6.46 4.45
N SER A 163 17.34 -5.84 3.90
CA SER A 163 17.67 -4.45 4.18
C SER A 163 16.69 -3.45 3.56
N GLU A 164 16.09 -3.77 2.41
CA GLU A 164 15.02 -2.95 1.80
C GLU A 164 13.74 -3.06 2.60
N LEU A 165 13.35 -4.27 3.01
CA LEU A 165 12.21 -4.50 3.90
C LEU A 165 12.39 -3.75 5.22
N ARG A 166 13.55 -3.87 5.86
CA ARG A 166 13.82 -3.16 7.11
C ARG A 166 13.67 -1.65 6.96
N ARG A 167 14.18 -1.04 5.89
CA ARG A 167 14.01 0.39 5.61
C ARG A 167 12.56 0.77 5.30
N ALA A 168 11.79 -0.12 4.68
CA ALA A 168 10.37 0.12 4.43
C ALA A 168 9.58 0.12 5.75
N LEU A 169 9.84 -0.85 6.64
CA LEU A 169 9.22 -0.90 7.96
C LEU A 169 9.57 0.33 8.81
N ASP A 170 10.81 0.80 8.77
CA ASP A 170 11.23 2.00 9.52
C ASP A 170 10.51 3.25 9.02
N ARG A 171 10.38 3.43 7.70
CA ARG A 171 9.60 4.54 7.12
C ARG A 171 8.11 4.45 7.42
N GLU A 172 7.55 3.26 7.39
CA GLU A 172 6.15 3.05 7.78
C GLU A 172 5.95 3.45 9.24
N LEU A 173 6.82 3.00 10.13
CA LEU A 173 6.76 3.39 11.53
C LEU A 173 6.93 4.90 11.75
N GLU A 174 7.85 5.57 11.03
CA GLU A 174 7.96 7.02 11.03
C GLU A 174 6.66 7.71 10.55
N HIS A 175 5.93 7.08 9.64
CA HIS A 175 4.62 7.56 9.20
C HIS A 175 3.59 7.40 10.32
N LEU A 176 3.51 6.24 10.97
CA LEU A 176 2.62 6.01 12.10
C LEU A 176 2.90 6.97 13.27
N GLU A 177 4.17 7.20 13.60
CA GLU A 177 4.57 8.16 14.64
C GLU A 177 4.08 9.59 14.32
N ARG A 178 4.20 10.04 13.09
CA ARG A 178 3.67 11.35 12.67
C ARG A 178 2.16 11.44 12.80
N HIS A 179 1.43 10.39 12.38
CA HIS A 179 -0.03 10.35 12.55
C HIS A 179 -0.46 10.42 14.01
N VAL A 180 0.27 9.74 14.91
CA VAL A 180 0.02 9.81 16.35
C VAL A 180 0.21 11.22 16.91
N PHE A 181 1.21 11.98 16.42
CA PHE A 181 1.57 13.28 16.99
C PHE A 181 0.94 14.47 16.25
N GLU A 182 0.62 14.34 14.98
CA GLU A 182 0.15 15.43 14.10
C GLU A 182 -1.31 15.21 13.64
N GLY A 183 -1.83 13.99 13.77
CA GLY A 183 -3.17 13.60 13.33
C GLY A 183 -4.26 13.97 14.35
N ASP A 184 -5.51 13.87 13.92
CA ASP A 184 -6.64 13.94 14.84
C ASP A 184 -6.73 12.65 15.65
N ALA A 185 -6.21 12.69 16.89
CA ALA A 185 -6.26 11.56 17.81
C ALA A 185 -7.70 11.07 18.11
N ASN A 186 -8.71 11.83 17.67
CA ASN A 186 -10.12 11.46 17.80
C ASN A 186 -10.66 10.73 16.57
N ASP A 187 -9.88 10.60 15.48
CA ASP A 187 -10.30 9.80 14.32
C ASP A 187 -10.04 8.30 14.57
N PRO A 188 -11.10 7.49 14.76
CA PRO A 188 -10.95 6.04 14.98
C PRO A 188 -10.30 5.31 13.81
N TYR A 189 -10.39 5.84 12.59
CA TYR A 189 -9.77 5.27 11.41
C TYR A 189 -8.24 5.35 11.51
N GLU A 190 -7.71 6.53 11.84
CA GLU A 190 -6.26 6.75 11.99
C GLU A 190 -5.67 5.89 13.12
N ALA A 191 -6.38 5.79 14.24
CA ALA A 191 -5.96 4.93 15.35
C ALA A 191 -5.98 3.45 14.95
N THR A 192 -7.01 2.99 14.26
CA THR A 192 -7.10 1.61 13.74
C THR A 192 -5.97 1.32 12.76
N TYR A 193 -5.68 2.26 11.85
CA TYR A 193 -4.58 2.18 10.90
C TYR A 193 -3.24 2.01 11.63
N ALA A 194 -2.98 2.83 12.65
CA ALA A 194 -1.74 2.79 13.41
C ALA A 194 -1.55 1.46 14.17
N ILE A 195 -2.59 0.97 14.84
CA ILE A 195 -2.53 -0.30 15.61
C ILE A 195 -2.26 -1.49 14.68
N TRP A 196 -2.98 -1.60 13.57
CA TRP A 196 -2.85 -2.77 12.70
C TRP A 196 -1.60 -2.76 11.83
N ASN A 197 -1.17 -1.59 11.35
CA ASN A 197 0.12 -1.52 10.67
C ASN A 197 1.30 -1.69 11.64
N GLY A 198 1.19 -1.22 12.88
CA GLY A 198 2.14 -1.56 13.94
C GLY A 198 2.24 -3.07 14.19
N ALA A 199 1.11 -3.79 14.24
CA ALA A 199 1.10 -5.24 14.34
C ALA A 199 1.73 -5.93 13.11
N ARG A 200 1.50 -5.42 11.88
CA ARG A 200 2.17 -5.92 10.66
C ARG A 200 3.68 -5.74 10.71
N ILE A 201 4.16 -4.60 11.21
CA ILE A 201 5.59 -4.34 11.43
C ILE A 201 6.16 -5.39 12.38
N LEU A 202 5.54 -5.60 13.52
CA LEU A 202 5.99 -6.57 14.54
C LEU A 202 6.00 -8.00 14.00
N HIS A 203 4.93 -8.42 13.32
CA HIS A 203 4.86 -9.71 12.64
C HIS A 203 6.04 -9.88 11.66
N THR A 204 6.27 -8.88 10.81
CA THR A 204 7.35 -8.94 9.81
C THR A 204 8.74 -9.02 10.47
N LEU A 205 8.94 -8.32 11.58
CA LEU A 205 10.21 -8.38 12.35
C LEU A 205 10.46 -9.76 12.94
N GLU A 206 9.42 -10.40 13.45
CA GLU A 206 9.53 -11.68 14.13
C GLU A 206 9.63 -12.85 13.16
N THR A 207 8.84 -12.82 12.08
CA THR A 207 8.74 -13.93 11.13
C THR A 207 9.60 -13.77 9.88
N GLY A 208 10.07 -12.56 9.58
CA GLY A 208 10.72 -12.21 8.31
C GLY A 208 9.75 -12.13 7.12
N ASN A 209 8.44 -12.39 7.32
CA ASN A 209 7.42 -12.41 6.27
C ASN A 209 6.55 -11.15 6.30
N PRO A 210 6.65 -10.24 5.31
CA PRO A 210 5.82 -9.04 5.24
C PRO A 210 4.41 -9.30 4.65
N VAL A 211 4.14 -10.52 4.16
CA VAL A 211 2.90 -10.86 3.45
C VAL A 211 1.83 -11.28 4.46
N ILE A 212 1.14 -10.29 4.99
CA ILE A 212 0.06 -10.47 5.97
C ILE A 212 -1.00 -9.39 5.81
N SER A 213 -2.28 -9.75 5.95
CA SER A 213 -3.38 -8.78 5.99
C SER A 213 -3.37 -7.98 7.31
N LYS A 214 -4.07 -6.86 7.33
CA LYS A 214 -4.30 -6.09 8.57
C LYS A 214 -4.99 -6.95 9.63
N ARG A 215 -6.05 -7.69 9.25
CA ARG A 215 -6.81 -8.55 10.16
C ARG A 215 -5.98 -9.71 10.71
N SER A 216 -5.28 -10.43 9.85
CA SER A 216 -4.39 -11.51 10.28
C SER A 216 -3.26 -11.00 11.18
N ALA A 217 -2.73 -9.80 10.93
CA ALA A 217 -1.75 -9.19 11.82
C ALA A 217 -2.33 -8.82 13.18
N GLY A 218 -3.59 -8.38 13.24
CA GLY A 218 -4.31 -8.19 14.51
C GLY A 218 -4.50 -9.50 15.27
N ALA A 219 -4.92 -10.58 14.60
CA ALA A 219 -5.04 -11.91 15.20
C ALA A 219 -3.69 -12.40 15.76
N TRP A 220 -2.61 -12.29 14.95
CA TRP A 220 -1.26 -12.58 15.37
C TRP A 220 -0.85 -11.75 16.61
N GLY A 221 -1.22 -10.47 16.63
CA GLY A 221 -0.94 -9.59 17.78
C GLY A 221 -1.63 -10.04 19.08
N ILE A 222 -2.86 -10.57 18.99
CA ILE A 222 -3.54 -11.16 20.14
C ILE A 222 -2.83 -12.42 20.66
N GLU A 223 -2.21 -13.18 19.76
CA GLU A 223 -1.57 -14.46 20.07
C GLU A 223 -0.15 -14.29 20.64
N HIS A 224 0.59 -13.25 20.17
CA HIS A 224 2.03 -13.12 20.40
C HIS A 224 2.43 -11.88 21.23
N LEU A 225 1.55 -10.89 21.36
CA LEU A 225 1.85 -9.70 22.16
C LEU A 225 1.33 -9.82 23.59
N PRO A 226 1.93 -9.12 24.56
CA PRO A 226 1.45 -9.09 25.94
C PRO A 226 -0.02 -8.70 26.06
N GLU A 227 -0.75 -9.30 27.00
CA GLU A 227 -2.19 -9.15 27.21
C GLU A 227 -2.65 -7.68 27.31
N ARG A 228 -1.81 -6.80 27.87
CA ARG A 228 -2.08 -5.34 27.95
C ARG A 228 -2.42 -4.69 26.60
N TRP A 229 -2.03 -5.30 25.46
CA TRP A 229 -2.30 -4.80 24.11
C TRP A 229 -3.54 -5.41 23.46
N HIS A 230 -4.09 -6.48 24.04
CA HIS A 230 -5.22 -7.19 23.41
C HIS A 230 -6.47 -6.33 23.33
N ALA A 231 -6.74 -5.50 24.35
CA ALA A 231 -7.92 -4.61 24.35
C ALA A 231 -7.90 -3.64 23.16
N VAL A 232 -6.77 -2.96 22.91
CA VAL A 232 -6.64 -1.98 21.82
C VAL A 232 -6.66 -2.65 20.44
N ILE A 233 -6.06 -3.85 20.30
CA ILE A 233 -6.10 -4.61 19.04
C ILE A 233 -7.54 -5.05 18.73
N ARG A 234 -8.31 -5.52 19.73
CA ARG A 234 -9.73 -5.86 19.53
C ARG A 234 -10.59 -4.65 19.24
N ALA A 235 -10.33 -3.50 19.89
CA ALA A 235 -11.01 -2.24 19.60
C ALA A 235 -10.75 -1.81 18.14
N ALA A 236 -9.50 -1.87 17.68
CA ALA A 236 -9.15 -1.62 16.28
C ALA A 236 -9.88 -2.55 15.30
N GLY A 237 -10.02 -3.84 15.66
CA GLY A 237 -10.79 -4.81 14.88
C GLY A 237 -12.26 -4.41 14.72
N ARG A 238 -12.92 -4.06 15.81
CA ARG A 238 -14.35 -3.64 15.78
C ARG A 238 -14.53 -2.32 15.02
N ALA A 239 -13.65 -1.36 15.20
CA ALA A 239 -13.68 -0.10 14.45
C ALA A 239 -13.52 -0.34 12.94
N TYR A 240 -12.59 -1.20 12.55
CA TYR A 240 -12.37 -1.58 11.15
C TYR A 240 -13.59 -2.28 10.51
N ASP A 241 -14.32 -3.07 11.29
CA ASP A 241 -15.55 -3.74 10.85
C ASP A 241 -16.79 -2.82 10.87
N GLY A 242 -16.63 -1.56 11.30
CA GLY A 242 -17.71 -0.59 11.42
C GLY A 242 -18.70 -0.88 12.56
N VAL A 243 -18.29 -1.70 13.52
CA VAL A 243 -19.10 -2.05 14.73
C VAL A 243 -18.43 -1.56 16.02
N GLY A 244 -17.49 -0.65 15.91
CA GLY A 244 -16.81 -0.01 17.03
C GLY A 244 -17.76 0.83 17.88
N THR A 245 -17.52 0.83 19.19
CA THR A 245 -18.28 1.59 20.18
C THR A 245 -17.54 2.85 20.62
N ALA A 246 -18.20 3.74 21.36
CA ALA A 246 -17.54 4.89 21.99
C ALA A 246 -16.42 4.46 22.98
N ALA A 247 -16.59 3.33 23.67
CA ALA A 247 -15.56 2.77 24.55
C ALA A 247 -14.35 2.24 23.77
N ASP A 248 -14.56 1.70 22.56
CA ASP A 248 -13.48 1.29 21.67
C ASP A 248 -12.70 2.50 21.16
N ASN A 249 -13.39 3.55 20.75
CA ASN A 249 -12.77 4.78 20.30
C ASN A 249 -11.90 5.42 21.39
N GLU A 250 -12.40 5.43 22.64
CA GLU A 250 -11.61 5.90 23.78
C GLU A 250 -10.40 5.02 24.06
N THR A 251 -10.56 3.70 23.98
CA THR A 251 -9.44 2.74 24.12
C THR A 251 -8.37 3.00 23.06
N LEU A 252 -8.76 3.18 21.81
CA LEU A 252 -7.86 3.50 20.70
C LEU A 252 -7.12 4.83 20.98
N ARG A 253 -7.86 5.88 21.31
CA ARG A 253 -7.33 7.22 21.55
C ARG A 253 -6.28 7.25 22.65
N VAL A 254 -6.54 6.61 23.79
CA VAL A 254 -5.62 6.65 24.95
C VAL A 254 -4.44 5.70 24.83
N THR A 255 -4.53 4.67 23.99
CA THR A 255 -3.50 3.60 23.95
C THR A 255 -2.63 3.65 22.70
N MET A 256 -3.09 4.29 21.62
CA MET A 256 -2.40 4.31 20.31
C MET A 256 -0.94 4.76 20.42
N ALA A 257 -0.68 5.88 21.09
CA ALA A 257 0.68 6.43 21.23
C ALA A 257 1.62 5.45 21.96
N ALA A 258 1.13 4.82 23.03
CA ALA A 258 1.92 3.83 23.78
C ALA A 258 2.17 2.56 22.94
N PHE A 259 1.19 2.12 22.15
CA PHE A 259 1.36 0.98 21.23
C PHE A 259 2.41 1.26 20.17
N VAL A 260 2.33 2.41 19.48
CA VAL A 260 3.32 2.81 18.46
C VAL A 260 4.71 2.97 19.09
N GLY A 261 4.80 3.52 20.29
CA GLY A 261 6.06 3.59 21.07
C GLY A 261 6.66 2.20 21.31
N MET A 262 5.87 1.21 21.70
CA MET A 262 6.31 -0.17 21.86
C MET A 262 6.79 -0.80 20.54
N VAL A 263 6.14 -0.48 19.41
CA VAL A 263 6.62 -0.90 18.08
C VAL A 263 7.99 -0.29 17.79
N ARG A 264 8.21 0.99 18.13
CA ARG A 264 9.51 1.67 17.98
C ARG A 264 10.61 1.04 18.82
N GLU A 265 10.33 0.63 20.05
CA GLU A 265 11.29 -0.05 20.90
C GLU A 265 11.78 -1.38 20.28
N ARG A 266 10.90 -2.10 19.57
CA ARG A 266 11.23 -3.37 18.90
C ARG A 266 11.83 -3.17 17.50
N LEU A 267 11.59 -2.03 16.86
CA LEU A 267 12.19 -1.61 15.59
C LEU A 267 13.04 -0.35 15.81
N PRO A 268 14.20 -0.42 16.49
CA PRO A 268 15.03 0.75 16.66
C PRO A 268 15.43 1.33 15.30
N ALA A 269 15.43 2.66 15.21
CA ALA A 269 15.78 3.36 13.98
C ALA A 269 17.12 2.86 13.45
N SER A 270 17.18 2.57 12.16
CA SER A 270 18.44 2.25 11.49
C SER A 270 19.41 3.40 11.76
N SER A 271 20.56 3.13 12.39
CA SER A 271 21.54 4.16 12.67
C SER A 271 21.82 4.94 11.37
N ARG A 272 21.32 6.16 11.31
CA ARG A 272 21.64 7.06 10.19
C ARG A 272 23.15 7.20 10.24
N ARG A 273 23.85 6.70 9.23
CA ARG A 273 25.21 7.16 8.98
C ARG A 273 25.07 8.69 8.87
N THR A 274 25.51 9.37 9.91
CA THR A 274 25.76 10.80 9.85
C THR A 274 26.82 10.98 8.78
N SER A 275 26.36 11.17 7.52
CA SER A 275 27.21 11.71 6.49
C SER A 275 27.53 13.12 6.96
N GLY A 276 28.72 13.28 7.56
CA GLY A 276 29.24 14.55 7.96
C GLY A 276 29.10 15.51 6.78
N ARG A 277 28.33 16.57 6.97
CA ARG A 277 28.34 17.71 6.06
C ARG A 277 29.78 18.17 5.97
N PRO A 278 30.40 18.23 4.79
CA PRO A 278 31.67 18.95 4.66
C PRO A 278 31.37 20.39 5.09
N ARG A 279 32.07 20.86 6.14
CA ARG A 279 32.14 22.29 6.44
C ARG A 279 32.93 22.91 5.31
N TRP A 280 32.24 23.61 4.45
CA TRP A 280 32.89 24.53 3.54
C TRP A 280 33.28 25.77 4.36
N SER A 281 34.61 25.89 4.58
CA SER A 281 35.28 27.14 5.00
C SER A 281 35.46 28.06 3.80
#